data_801aff172bae779887c2a0789c6dee21
#
_entry.id   801aff172bae779887c2a0789c6dee21
#
_cell.length_a   1.000
_cell.length_b   1.000
_cell.length_c   1.000
_cell.angle_alpha   90.00
_cell.angle_beta   90.00
_cell.angle_gamma   90.00
#
_symmetry.space_group_name_H-M   'P 1'
#
loop_
_entity.id
_entity.type
_entity.pdbx_description
1 polymer ?
#
loop_
_entity_poly.entity_id
_entity_poly.type
_entity_poly.pdbx_seq_one_letter_code
_entity_poly.pdbx_strand_id
1 'polypeptide(L)'
;MSSRSETSLIDMKYAPRALQKMFIVAGILIILGAFNVYSSTYYMNMESGANPYSHILRHLVFLGVSSLLAFILSRVNYHVIKKGAFLWCLGTIGLLALVMVAGRTVNGATRWISLGPFSLQPSEIAKVTGLVWASAHLAKKIDARMGMSIFGHL
;
A
#
# COMPACT_ATOMS: atom_id res chain seq x y z
N MET A 1 12.63 5.93 35.92
CA MET A 1 12.63 6.93 34.82
C MET A 1 13.70 6.65 33.74
N SER A 2 14.67 5.78 33.98
CA SER A 2 15.81 5.49 33.09
C SER A 2 15.49 4.58 31.89
N SER A 3 14.59 3.62 31.99
CA SER A 3 14.36 2.63 30.92
C SER A 3 13.69 3.19 29.64
N ARG A 4 12.91 4.27 29.75
CA ARG A 4 12.17 4.85 28.62
C ARG A 4 13.05 5.65 27.66
N SER A 5 14.14 6.23 28.18
CA SER A 5 15.12 6.97 27.35
C SER A 5 16.05 6.03 26.59
N GLU A 6 16.41 4.89 27.18
CA GLU A 6 17.27 3.90 26.53
C GLU A 6 16.55 3.21 25.36
N THR A 7 15.27 2.83 25.52
CA THR A 7 14.48 2.22 24.45
C THR A 7 14.34 3.15 23.25
N SER A 8 14.10 4.45 23.47
CA SER A 8 13.99 5.42 22.38
C SER A 8 15.29 5.66 21.60
N LEU A 9 16.42 5.62 22.31
CA LEU A 9 17.76 5.78 21.70
C LEU A 9 18.17 4.53 20.89
N ILE A 10 17.80 3.34 21.38
CA ILE A 10 18.03 2.07 20.68
C ILE A 10 17.20 2.05 19.39
N ASP A 11 15.92 2.44 19.42
CA ASP A 11 15.05 2.50 18.26
C ASP A 11 15.57 3.47 17.20
N MET A 12 16.06 4.66 17.59
CA MET A 12 16.63 5.62 16.65
C MET A 12 17.94 5.13 16.00
N LYS A 13 18.74 4.35 16.69
CA LYS A 13 20.00 3.80 16.17
C LYS A 13 19.78 2.71 15.11
N TYR A 14 18.73 1.91 15.26
CA TYR A 14 18.45 0.78 14.35
C TYR A 14 17.46 1.12 13.23
N ALA A 15 16.67 2.18 13.40
CA ALA A 15 15.69 2.63 12.39
C ALA A 15 16.29 2.81 10.98
N PRO A 16 17.45 3.49 10.79
CA PRO A 16 18.02 3.67 9.46
C PRO A 16 18.47 2.35 8.82
N ARG A 17 18.98 1.41 9.62
CA ARG A 17 19.39 0.09 9.11
C ARG A 17 18.19 -0.77 8.72
N ALA A 18 17.08 -0.70 9.47
CA ALA A 18 15.85 -1.40 9.16
C ALA A 18 15.23 -0.87 7.86
N LEU A 19 15.16 0.45 7.69
CA LEU A 19 14.70 1.09 6.46
C LEU A 19 15.56 0.71 5.25
N GLN A 20 16.87 0.72 5.40
CA GLN A 20 17.79 0.32 4.34
C GLN A 20 17.54 -1.13 3.89
N LYS A 21 17.39 -2.06 4.85
CA LYS A 21 17.05 -3.46 4.55
C LYS A 21 15.71 -3.58 3.82
N MET A 22 14.71 -2.84 4.24
CA MET A 22 13.40 -2.82 3.58
C MET A 22 13.50 -2.35 2.11
N PHE A 23 14.26 -1.29 1.84
CA PHE A 23 14.47 -0.81 0.47
C PHE A 23 15.25 -1.81 -0.39
N ILE A 24 16.26 -2.48 0.17
CA ILE A 24 17.00 -3.52 -0.56
C ILE A 24 16.07 -4.69 -0.91
N VAL A 25 15.30 -5.19 0.05
CA VAL A 25 14.35 -6.29 -0.19
C VAL A 25 13.29 -5.89 -1.21
N ALA A 26 12.73 -4.68 -1.09
CA ALA A 26 11.77 -4.15 -2.05
C ALA A 26 12.38 -4.06 -3.47
N GLY A 27 13.61 -3.57 -3.60
CA GLY A 27 14.32 -3.52 -4.88
C GLY A 27 14.51 -4.89 -5.50
N ILE A 28 14.94 -5.88 -4.72
CA ILE A 28 15.08 -7.27 -5.19
C ILE A 28 13.72 -7.82 -5.68
N LEU A 29 12.65 -7.61 -4.91
CA LEU A 29 11.31 -8.08 -5.28
C LEU A 29 10.79 -7.39 -6.55
N ILE A 30 11.09 -6.11 -6.77
CA ILE A 30 10.74 -5.37 -7.98
C ILE A 30 11.46 -5.96 -9.20
N ILE A 31 12.75 -6.25 -9.08
CA ILE A 31 13.55 -6.84 -10.18
C ILE A 31 13.03 -8.24 -10.51
N LEU A 32 12.81 -9.08 -9.50
CA LEU A 32 12.27 -10.42 -9.68
C LEU A 32 10.86 -10.39 -10.29
N GLY A 33 10.01 -9.44 -9.86
CA GLY A 33 8.68 -9.24 -10.41
C GLY A 33 8.71 -8.83 -11.87
N ALA A 34 9.57 -7.89 -12.26
CA ALA A 34 9.73 -7.46 -13.64
C ALA A 34 10.24 -8.62 -14.54
N PHE A 35 11.20 -9.39 -14.05
CA PHE A 35 11.69 -10.57 -14.76
C PHE A 35 10.60 -11.63 -14.93
N ASN A 36 9.80 -11.88 -13.90
CA ASN A 36 8.68 -12.83 -13.96
C ASN A 36 7.63 -12.40 -14.99
N VAL A 37 7.24 -11.11 -15.00
CA VAL A 37 6.29 -10.55 -15.99
C VAL A 37 6.84 -10.72 -17.39
N TYR A 38 8.12 -10.40 -17.62
CA TYR A 38 8.75 -10.56 -18.93
C TYR A 38 8.74 -12.03 -19.37
N SER A 39 9.19 -12.94 -18.51
CA SER A 39 9.29 -14.36 -18.83
C SER A 39 7.92 -14.99 -19.12
N SER A 40 6.91 -14.67 -18.33
CA SER A 40 5.57 -15.28 -18.46
C SER A 40 4.79 -14.73 -19.66
N THR A 41 5.02 -13.48 -20.08
CA THR A 41 4.25 -12.86 -21.18
C THR A 41 4.95 -12.92 -22.53
N TYR A 42 6.24 -13.21 -22.56
CA TYR A 42 7.04 -13.22 -23.80
C TYR A 42 6.47 -14.19 -24.85
N TYR A 43 6.27 -15.45 -24.45
CA TYR A 43 5.76 -16.48 -25.37
C TYR A 43 4.32 -16.23 -25.80
N MET A 44 3.46 -15.79 -24.87
CA MET A 44 2.06 -15.48 -25.18
C MET A 44 1.94 -14.35 -26.22
N ASN A 45 2.79 -13.35 -26.14
CA ASN A 45 2.79 -12.24 -27.09
C ASN A 45 3.35 -12.67 -28.47
N MET A 46 4.35 -13.55 -28.50
CA MET A 46 4.88 -14.09 -29.75
C MET A 46 3.84 -14.91 -30.52
N GLU A 47 3.11 -15.79 -29.83
CA GLU A 47 2.04 -16.61 -30.43
C GLU A 47 0.89 -15.77 -30.97
N SER A 48 0.53 -14.68 -30.30
CA SER A 48 -0.55 -13.78 -30.72
C SER A 48 -0.13 -12.76 -31.78
N GLY A 49 1.14 -12.73 -32.22
CA GLY A 49 1.66 -11.73 -33.14
C GLY A 49 1.76 -10.31 -32.54
N ALA A 50 1.60 -10.19 -31.23
CA ALA A 50 1.70 -8.92 -30.52
C ALA A 50 3.18 -8.61 -30.20
N ASN A 51 3.46 -7.33 -29.91
CA ASN A 51 4.81 -6.91 -29.53
C ASN A 51 5.23 -7.61 -28.21
N PRO A 52 6.33 -8.42 -28.21
CA PRO A 52 6.79 -9.15 -27.03
C PRO A 52 7.06 -8.27 -25.81
N TYR A 53 7.37 -7.00 -26.04
CA TYR A 53 7.73 -6.06 -24.98
C TYR A 53 6.55 -5.24 -24.45
N SER A 54 5.34 -5.39 -25.00
CA SER A 54 4.18 -4.58 -24.63
C SER A 54 3.82 -4.65 -23.14
N HIS A 55 3.85 -5.85 -22.57
CA HIS A 55 3.52 -6.05 -21.14
C HIS A 55 4.61 -5.52 -20.20
N ILE A 56 5.88 -5.74 -20.53
CA ILE A 56 6.98 -5.23 -19.71
C ILE A 56 7.05 -3.71 -19.74
N LEU A 57 6.82 -3.09 -20.91
CA LEU A 57 6.79 -1.64 -21.02
C LEU A 57 5.66 -1.04 -20.16
N ARG A 58 4.46 -1.62 -20.23
CA ARG A 58 3.35 -1.25 -19.38
C ARG A 58 3.68 -1.40 -17.90
N HIS A 59 4.33 -2.50 -17.51
CA HIS A 59 4.76 -2.75 -16.14
C HIS A 59 5.75 -1.68 -15.66
N LEU A 60 6.73 -1.31 -16.47
CA LEU A 60 7.72 -0.26 -16.13
C LEU A 60 7.08 1.12 -16.00
N VAL A 61 6.11 1.45 -16.86
CA VAL A 61 5.35 2.71 -16.73
C VAL A 61 4.59 2.76 -15.40
N PHE A 62 3.87 1.68 -15.05
CA PHE A 62 3.18 1.61 -13.76
C PHE A 62 4.14 1.67 -12.57
N LEU A 63 5.28 1.01 -12.66
CA LEU A 63 6.32 1.07 -11.63
C LEU A 63 6.83 2.51 -11.44
N GLY A 64 7.07 3.24 -12.54
CA GLY A 64 7.48 4.63 -12.49
C GLY A 64 6.43 5.52 -11.83
N VAL A 65 5.15 5.39 -12.25
CA VAL A 65 4.03 6.14 -11.66
C VAL A 65 3.87 5.81 -10.17
N SER A 66 3.94 4.52 -9.80
CA SER A 66 3.83 4.09 -8.40
C SER A 66 4.98 4.62 -7.54
N SER A 67 6.21 4.63 -8.06
CA SER A 67 7.37 5.18 -7.36
C SER A 67 7.24 6.68 -7.15
N LEU A 68 6.74 7.41 -8.16
CA LEU A 68 6.46 8.84 -8.04
C LEU A 68 5.38 9.13 -6.99
N LEU A 69 4.29 8.37 -7.00
CA LEU A 69 3.23 8.47 -5.99
C LEU A 69 3.75 8.17 -4.59
N ALA A 70 4.56 7.12 -4.43
CA ALA A 70 5.20 6.80 -3.16
C ALA A 70 6.09 7.94 -2.66
N PHE A 71 6.87 8.56 -3.56
CA PHE A 71 7.68 9.72 -3.23
C PHE A 71 6.85 10.93 -2.81
N ILE A 72 5.76 11.24 -3.52
CA ILE A 72 4.85 12.33 -3.15
C ILE A 72 4.22 12.05 -1.78
N LEU A 73 3.71 10.83 -1.56
CA LEU A 73 3.11 10.43 -0.28
C LEU A 73 4.10 10.49 0.89
N SER A 74 5.38 10.21 0.65
CA SER A 74 6.43 10.32 1.68
C SER A 74 6.64 11.75 2.19
N ARG A 75 6.20 12.76 1.41
CA ARG A 75 6.25 14.19 1.79
C ARG A 75 4.97 14.68 2.45
N VAL A 76 3.90 13.88 2.43
CA VAL A 76 2.62 14.23 3.06
C VAL A 76 2.72 14.01 4.57
N ASN A 77 2.27 15.01 5.33
CA ASN A 77 2.23 14.90 6.78
C ASN A 77 1.23 13.81 7.20
N TYR A 78 1.71 12.81 7.95
CA TYR A 78 0.89 11.68 8.40
C TYR A 78 -0.34 12.10 9.23
N HIS A 79 -0.32 13.27 9.86
CA HIS A 79 -1.48 13.80 10.60
C HIS A 79 -2.68 14.07 9.70
N VAL A 80 -2.46 14.45 8.43
CA VAL A 80 -3.53 14.63 7.44
C VAL A 80 -4.15 13.28 7.10
N ILE A 81 -3.29 12.28 6.87
CA ILE A 81 -3.70 10.91 6.59
C ILE A 81 -4.49 10.34 7.78
N LYS A 82 -3.99 10.52 9.01
CA LYS A 82 -4.65 10.07 10.25
C LYS A 82 -6.04 10.70 10.43
N LYS A 83 -6.19 12.00 10.17
CA LYS A 83 -7.48 12.70 10.27
C LYS A 83 -8.51 12.19 9.27
N GLY A 84 -8.07 11.89 8.04
CA GLY A 84 -8.94 11.38 6.98
C GLY A 84 -9.17 9.86 7.00
N ALA A 85 -8.50 9.10 7.86
CA ALA A 85 -8.48 7.64 7.84
C ALA A 85 -9.87 6.99 7.83
N PHE A 86 -10.82 7.53 8.60
CA PHE A 86 -12.19 7.04 8.63
C PHE A 86 -12.92 7.27 7.29
N LEU A 87 -12.80 8.47 6.72
CA LEU A 87 -13.42 8.82 5.43
C LEU A 87 -12.85 7.98 4.29
N TRP A 88 -11.53 7.76 4.28
CA TRP A 88 -10.88 6.90 3.29
C TRP A 88 -11.39 5.45 3.39
N CYS A 89 -11.52 4.92 4.61
CA CYS A 89 -12.05 3.59 4.84
C CYS A 89 -13.52 3.49 4.39
N LEU A 90 -14.36 4.47 4.74
CA LEU A 90 -15.76 4.50 4.33
C LEU A 90 -15.91 4.61 2.80
N GLY A 91 -15.13 5.48 2.16
CA GLY A 91 -15.10 5.60 0.71
C GLY A 91 -14.70 4.30 0.01
N THR A 92 -13.76 3.56 0.59
CA THR A 92 -13.33 2.27 0.05
C THR A 92 -14.40 1.19 0.21
N ILE A 93 -15.16 1.19 1.31
CA ILE A 93 -16.31 0.30 1.50
C ILE A 93 -17.36 0.58 0.42
N GLY A 94 -17.65 1.87 0.15
CA GLY A 94 -18.54 2.27 -0.93
C GLY A 94 -18.05 1.80 -2.31
N LEU A 95 -16.73 1.90 -2.56
CA LEU A 95 -16.12 1.42 -3.80
C LEU A 95 -16.20 -0.12 -3.95
N LEU A 96 -16.04 -0.85 -2.85
CA LEU A 96 -16.24 -2.30 -2.81
C LEU A 96 -17.70 -2.70 -3.09
N ALA A 97 -18.66 -1.97 -2.54
CA ALA A 97 -20.08 -2.17 -2.84
C ALA A 97 -20.39 -1.87 -4.32
N LEU A 98 -19.81 -0.78 -4.85
CA LEU A 98 -19.97 -0.41 -6.25
C LEU A 98 -19.46 -1.50 -7.20
N VAL A 99 -18.31 -2.12 -6.90
CA VAL A 99 -17.75 -3.17 -7.76
C VAL A 99 -18.63 -4.42 -7.80
N MET A 100 -19.37 -4.71 -6.74
CA MET A 100 -20.31 -5.85 -6.73
C MET A 100 -21.46 -5.64 -7.72
N VAL A 101 -21.88 -4.40 -7.96
CA VAL A 101 -23.00 -4.05 -8.84
C VAL A 101 -22.53 -3.74 -10.28
N ALA A 102 -21.43 -2.99 -10.42
CA ALA A 102 -20.97 -2.46 -11.70
C ALA A 102 -19.61 -3.02 -12.16
N GLY A 103 -19.06 -4.00 -11.45
CA GLY A 103 -17.75 -4.56 -11.75
C GLY A 103 -17.75 -5.53 -12.93
N ARG A 104 -16.57 -5.72 -13.54
CA ARG A 104 -16.35 -6.78 -14.55
C ARG A 104 -16.03 -8.09 -13.88
N THR A 105 -16.68 -9.14 -14.39
CA THR A 105 -16.39 -10.52 -13.98
C THR A 105 -15.19 -11.03 -14.77
N VAL A 106 -14.13 -11.37 -14.08
CA VAL A 106 -12.93 -11.99 -14.64
C VAL A 106 -12.69 -13.29 -13.88
N ASN A 107 -12.57 -14.40 -14.59
CA ASN A 107 -12.42 -15.75 -13.99
C ASN A 107 -13.49 -16.09 -12.95
N GLY A 108 -14.76 -15.75 -13.23
CA GLY A 108 -15.89 -16.07 -12.36
C GLY A 108 -16.04 -15.15 -11.13
N ALA A 109 -15.23 -14.11 -10.97
CA ALA A 109 -15.32 -13.17 -9.86
C ALA A 109 -15.38 -11.71 -10.32
N THR A 110 -16.37 -10.96 -9.83
CA THR A 110 -16.57 -9.55 -10.11
C THR A 110 -15.73 -8.72 -9.14
N ARG A 111 -14.50 -8.37 -9.53
CA ARG A 111 -13.52 -7.72 -8.64
C ARG A 111 -12.84 -6.52 -9.26
N TRP A 112 -13.09 -6.24 -10.53
CA TRP A 112 -12.38 -5.22 -11.30
C TRP A 112 -13.32 -4.15 -11.81
N ILE A 113 -12.89 -2.90 -11.71
CA ILE A 113 -13.52 -1.75 -12.38
C ILE A 113 -12.66 -1.40 -13.58
N SER A 114 -13.23 -1.47 -14.78
CA SER A 114 -12.55 -1.02 -16.00
C SER A 114 -12.70 0.49 -16.16
N LEU A 115 -11.58 1.17 -16.22
CA LEU A 115 -11.47 2.60 -16.49
C LEU A 115 -10.75 2.80 -17.83
N GLY A 116 -11.38 2.37 -18.92
CA GLY A 116 -10.77 2.39 -20.26
C GLY A 116 -9.60 1.43 -20.36
N PRO A 117 -8.37 1.90 -20.65
CA PRO A 117 -7.17 1.04 -20.78
C PRO A 117 -6.66 0.55 -19.43
N PHE A 118 -7.20 1.07 -18.32
CA PHE A 118 -6.80 0.71 -16.97
C PHE A 118 -7.87 -0.14 -16.31
N SER A 119 -7.45 -1.06 -15.45
CA SER A 119 -8.33 -1.81 -14.55
C SER A 119 -7.91 -1.54 -13.11
N LEU A 120 -8.87 -1.20 -12.28
CA LEU A 120 -8.67 -0.91 -10.86
C LEU A 120 -9.35 -2.00 -10.05
N GLN A 121 -8.62 -2.55 -9.08
CA GLN A 121 -9.16 -3.51 -8.14
C GLN A 121 -9.38 -2.82 -6.78
N PRO A 122 -10.64 -2.55 -6.37
CA PRO A 122 -10.93 -1.83 -5.13
C PRO A 122 -10.40 -2.51 -3.87
N SER A 123 -10.24 -3.83 -3.88
CA SER A 123 -9.65 -4.56 -2.75
C SER A 123 -8.19 -4.20 -2.47
N GLU A 124 -7.42 -3.75 -3.45
CA GLU A 124 -6.05 -3.28 -3.23
C GLU A 124 -6.05 -1.95 -2.43
N ILE A 125 -6.98 -1.05 -2.78
CA ILE A 125 -7.17 0.19 -2.03
C ILE A 125 -7.66 -0.12 -0.61
N ALA A 126 -8.56 -1.11 -0.45
CA ALA A 126 -9.11 -1.50 0.84
C ALA A 126 -8.04 -1.99 1.82
N LYS A 127 -7.03 -2.70 1.35
CA LYS A 127 -5.90 -3.13 2.18
C LYS A 127 -5.15 -1.95 2.79
N VAL A 128 -4.86 -0.94 1.97
CA VAL A 128 -4.12 0.26 2.41
C VAL A 128 -4.96 1.11 3.35
N THR A 129 -6.20 1.43 2.96
CA THR A 129 -7.09 2.28 3.76
C THR A 129 -7.49 1.61 5.08
N GLY A 130 -7.70 0.29 5.08
CA GLY A 130 -7.97 -0.50 6.27
C GLY A 130 -6.79 -0.50 7.24
N LEU A 131 -5.55 -0.66 6.73
CA LEU A 131 -4.34 -0.58 7.55
C LEU A 131 -4.16 0.81 8.17
N VAL A 132 -4.36 1.87 7.39
CA VAL A 132 -4.27 3.26 7.87
C VAL A 132 -5.33 3.54 8.95
N TRP A 133 -6.57 3.12 8.73
CA TRP A 133 -7.64 3.27 9.70
C TRP A 133 -7.39 2.50 10.99
N ALA A 134 -6.98 1.23 10.90
CA ALA A 134 -6.66 0.39 12.06
C ALA A 134 -5.51 0.98 12.87
N SER A 135 -4.45 1.46 12.21
CA SER A 135 -3.31 2.10 12.85
C SER A 135 -3.71 3.40 13.56
N ALA A 136 -4.55 4.23 12.92
CA ALA A 136 -5.05 5.46 13.52
C ALA A 136 -5.96 5.21 14.74
N HIS A 137 -6.79 4.16 14.67
CA HIS A 137 -7.68 3.76 15.78
C HIS A 137 -6.87 3.21 16.96
N LEU A 138 -5.88 2.35 16.68
CA LEU A 138 -5.03 1.78 17.72
C LEU A 138 -4.20 2.85 18.44
N ALA A 139 -3.64 3.82 17.68
CA ALA A 139 -2.91 4.94 18.26
C ALA A 139 -3.78 5.75 19.24
N LYS A 140 -5.03 6.07 18.85
CA LYS A 140 -5.96 6.77 19.76
C LYS A 140 -6.23 5.97 21.04
N LYS A 141 -6.36 4.65 20.95
CA LYS A 141 -6.66 3.78 22.09
C LYS A 141 -5.48 3.67 23.05
N ILE A 142 -4.27 3.66 22.52
CA ILE A 142 -3.01 3.66 23.31
C ILE A 142 -2.86 5.00 24.03
N ASP A 143 -3.06 6.12 23.32
CA ASP A 143 -2.99 7.47 23.89
C ASP A 143 -4.01 7.64 25.05
N ALA A 144 -5.25 7.16 24.85
CA ALA A 144 -6.28 7.21 25.90
C ALA A 144 -5.93 6.38 27.15
N ARG A 145 -5.35 5.19 26.96
CA ARG A 145 -4.91 4.34 28.09
C ARG A 145 -3.72 4.94 28.84
N MET A 146 -2.77 5.52 28.13
CA MET A 146 -1.65 6.20 28.78
C MET A 146 -2.10 7.44 29.56
N GLY A 147 -3.05 8.21 29.02
CA GLY A 147 -3.64 9.34 29.73
C GLY A 147 -4.35 8.94 31.04
N MET A 148 -5.12 7.84 31.03
CA MET A 148 -5.77 7.33 32.23
C MET A 148 -4.78 6.81 33.29
N SER A 149 -3.65 6.24 32.88
CA SER A 149 -2.60 5.79 33.80
C SER A 149 -1.89 6.92 34.53
N ILE A 150 -1.83 8.11 33.93
CA ILE A 150 -1.22 9.29 34.57
C ILE A 150 -2.16 9.89 35.61
N PHE A 151 -3.48 9.86 35.40
CA PHE A 151 -4.47 10.38 36.35
C PHE A 151 -4.83 9.39 37.47
N GLY A 152 -4.50 8.12 37.35
CA GLY A 152 -4.79 7.07 38.34
C GLY A 152 -3.80 7.01 39.50
N HIS A 153 -2.79 7.85 39.54
CA HIS A 153 -1.75 7.91 40.58
C HIS A 153 -1.75 9.27 41.34
N LEU A 154 -2.80 10.08 41.22
CA LEU A 154 -3.10 11.24 42.05
C LEU A 154 -4.30 10.93 42.97
#